data_a465c1a664c365d701ea5c6b3e975d4d
#
_entry.id   a465c1a664c365d701ea5c6b3e975d4d
#
_cell.length_a   1.000
_cell.length_b   1.000
_cell.length_c   1.000
_cell.angle_alpha   90.00
_cell.angle_beta   90.00
_cell.angle_gamma   90.00
#
_symmetry.space_group_name_H-M   'P 1'
#
loop_
_entity.id
_entity.type
_entity.pdbx_description
1 polymer ?
#
loop_
_entity_poly.entity_id
_entity_poly.type
_entity_poly.pdbx_seq_one_letter_code
_entity_poly.pdbx_strand_id
1 'polypeptide(L)'
;MIVYFDGRYMPLADARVGILTHALHYGTGVFEGIRAHWDEAQQELFVMRPVEHYERWKQNCGFLRIDVPLSPEELTEITLELMRRNGYRTNAYVRPLAYKSAERVGISYDDQNAFALIALPFGDYLAKEGGVHAGVSSWRRIDDNAIPARGKICGAYVNSALASDDAHRCGFDEAIFLNDAGHVAEGSSCNIFMVRKGKLITPPVTENVLEGITRDAIMELAQREMGVEVVERPIDRSELYICDELFFTGTAVGVSPVTQVDHRRVKDGKIGAITREVQQLYFDATRGHLRTYLNWLTPVYKARMKQEQDHGSLAGVIAH
;
A
#
# COMPACT_ATOMS: atom_id res chain seq x y z
N MET A 1 -14.59 14.09 10.29
CA MET A 1 -13.86 13.58 9.13
C MET A 1 -14.74 13.68 7.89
N ILE A 2 -14.19 14.24 6.81
CA ILE A 2 -14.83 14.31 5.49
C ILE A 2 -14.33 13.13 4.67
N VAL A 3 -15.21 12.56 3.86
CA VAL A 3 -14.93 11.53 2.86
C VAL A 3 -15.44 11.97 1.50
N TYR A 4 -14.94 11.37 0.42
CA TYR A 4 -15.54 11.49 -0.91
C TYR A 4 -16.35 10.22 -1.17
N PHE A 5 -17.64 10.38 -1.38
CA PHE A 5 -18.58 9.28 -1.56
C PHE A 5 -19.69 9.71 -2.52
N ASP A 6 -20.04 8.84 -3.44
CA ASP A 6 -21.11 9.08 -4.40
C ASP A 6 -20.98 10.44 -5.13
N GLY A 7 -19.77 10.70 -5.65
CA GLY A 7 -19.46 11.89 -6.45
C GLY A 7 -19.30 13.19 -5.67
N ARG A 8 -19.34 13.20 -4.33
CA ARG A 8 -19.28 14.43 -3.51
C ARG A 8 -18.53 14.25 -2.19
N TYR A 9 -18.05 15.37 -1.65
CA TYR A 9 -17.48 15.41 -0.30
C TYR A 9 -18.61 15.53 0.74
N MET A 10 -18.58 14.66 1.75
CA MET A 10 -19.58 14.65 2.82
C MET A 10 -18.99 14.18 4.14
N PRO A 11 -19.66 14.39 5.28
CA PRO A 11 -19.29 13.78 6.55
C PRO A 11 -19.31 12.25 6.46
N LEU A 12 -18.33 11.57 7.08
CA LEU A 12 -18.29 10.11 7.14
C LEU A 12 -19.58 9.49 7.70
N ALA A 13 -20.22 10.16 8.66
CA ALA A 13 -21.47 9.68 9.26
C ALA A 13 -22.63 9.54 8.27
N ASP A 14 -22.56 10.27 7.15
CA ASP A 14 -23.61 10.29 6.11
C ASP A 14 -23.28 9.30 4.96
N ALA A 15 -22.02 8.86 4.83
CA ALA A 15 -21.57 7.88 3.83
C ALA A 15 -22.01 6.47 4.27
N ARG A 16 -23.13 5.99 3.71
CA ARG A 16 -23.74 4.71 4.11
C ARG A 16 -24.05 3.87 2.88
N VAL A 17 -23.99 2.55 3.05
CA VAL A 17 -24.40 1.54 2.08
C VAL A 17 -25.52 0.70 2.64
N GLY A 18 -26.43 0.21 1.81
CA GLY A 18 -27.51 -0.67 2.23
C GLY A 18 -27.02 -2.06 2.61
N ILE A 19 -27.71 -2.74 3.53
CA ILE A 19 -27.34 -4.07 3.99
C ILE A 19 -27.39 -5.13 2.87
N LEU A 20 -28.16 -4.89 1.82
CA LEU A 20 -28.25 -5.78 0.65
C LEU A 20 -27.19 -5.51 -0.42
N THR A 21 -26.29 -4.55 -0.20
CA THR A 21 -25.21 -4.23 -1.14
C THR A 21 -24.43 -5.49 -1.50
N HIS A 22 -24.33 -5.80 -2.80
CA HIS A 22 -23.70 -7.03 -3.32
C HIS A 22 -22.29 -7.24 -2.79
N ALA A 23 -21.49 -6.20 -2.73
CA ALA A 23 -20.12 -6.26 -2.22
C ALA A 23 -20.04 -6.71 -0.76
N LEU A 24 -21.03 -6.39 0.06
CA LEU A 24 -21.09 -6.77 1.47
C LEU A 24 -21.33 -8.28 1.64
N HIS A 25 -22.09 -8.89 0.73
CA HIS A 25 -22.39 -10.32 0.77
C HIS A 25 -21.33 -11.19 0.11
N TYR A 26 -20.70 -10.71 -0.97
CA TYR A 26 -19.85 -11.53 -1.84
C TYR A 26 -18.40 -11.03 -1.94
N GLY A 27 -18.01 -10.00 -1.18
CA GLY A 27 -16.65 -9.47 -1.20
C GLY A 27 -16.25 -8.80 -2.51
N THR A 28 -17.24 -8.40 -3.35
CA THR A 28 -17.04 -7.83 -4.69
C THR A 28 -16.71 -6.34 -4.64
N GLY A 29 -15.68 -6.02 -3.90
CA GLY A 29 -15.07 -4.71 -3.84
C GLY A 29 -13.58 -4.78 -4.16
N VAL A 30 -13.03 -3.67 -4.60
CA VAL A 30 -11.59 -3.48 -4.87
C VAL A 30 -11.15 -2.24 -4.12
N PHE A 31 -10.13 -2.37 -3.30
CA PHE A 31 -9.59 -1.23 -2.58
C PHE A 31 -8.15 -0.93 -2.97
N GLU A 32 -7.68 0.24 -2.59
CA GLU A 32 -6.27 0.61 -2.69
C GLU A 32 -5.79 1.20 -1.35
N GLY A 33 -4.49 1.37 -1.22
CA GLY A 33 -3.89 2.03 -0.08
C GLY A 33 -2.80 2.97 -0.55
N ILE A 34 -2.95 4.26 -0.28
CA ILE A 34 -2.02 5.31 -0.68
C ILE A 34 -1.54 6.00 0.59
N ARG A 35 -0.23 6.18 0.75
CA ARG A 35 0.35 6.85 1.91
C ARG A 35 0.69 8.28 1.59
N ALA A 36 0.43 9.16 2.56
CA ALA A 36 0.95 10.51 2.56
C ALA A 36 1.86 10.70 3.78
N HIS A 37 3.03 11.28 3.56
CA HIS A 37 4.07 11.48 4.57
C HIS A 37 4.19 12.96 4.90
N TRP A 38 4.06 13.30 6.17
CA TRP A 38 4.26 14.64 6.67
C TRP A 38 5.74 14.91 6.86
N ASP A 39 6.21 16.03 6.33
CA ASP A 39 7.53 16.57 6.57
C ASP A 39 7.42 17.85 7.39
N GLU A 40 7.90 17.81 8.61
CA GLU A 40 7.81 18.94 9.57
C GLU A 40 8.67 20.13 9.13
N ALA A 41 9.84 19.88 8.54
CA ALA A 41 10.74 20.95 8.12
C ALA A 41 10.19 21.72 6.93
N GLN A 42 9.49 21.05 6.02
CA GLN A 42 8.87 21.65 4.85
C GLN A 42 7.44 22.12 5.11
N GLN A 43 6.82 21.74 6.25
CA GLN A 43 5.40 21.96 6.57
C GLN A 43 4.49 21.49 5.41
N GLU A 44 4.79 20.29 4.87
CA GLU A 44 4.12 19.73 3.70
C GLU A 44 3.76 18.26 3.91
N LEU A 45 2.64 17.87 3.33
CA LEU A 45 2.18 16.50 3.26
C LEU A 45 2.38 15.99 1.82
N PHE A 46 3.22 14.98 1.65
CA PHE A 46 3.54 14.42 0.34
C PHE A 46 2.80 13.09 0.12
N VAL A 47 1.95 13.04 -0.90
CA VAL A 47 1.31 11.80 -1.34
C VAL A 47 2.28 11.03 -2.23
N MET A 48 2.57 9.78 -1.85
CA MET A 48 3.54 8.94 -2.57
C MET A 48 2.88 8.24 -3.76
N ARG A 49 3.38 8.51 -4.97
CA ARG A 49 3.01 7.85 -6.24
C ARG A 49 1.48 7.67 -6.44
N PRO A 50 0.66 8.73 -6.26
CA PRO A 50 -0.79 8.57 -6.26
C PRO A 50 -1.34 8.12 -7.61
N VAL A 51 -0.76 8.58 -8.72
CA VAL A 51 -1.22 8.24 -10.08
C VAL A 51 -1.06 6.74 -10.32
N GLU A 52 0.11 6.17 -10.03
CA GLU A 52 0.38 4.73 -10.19
C GLU A 52 -0.49 3.87 -9.27
N HIS A 53 -0.82 4.36 -8.07
CA HIS A 53 -1.78 3.70 -7.21
C HIS A 53 -3.17 3.67 -7.83
N TYR A 54 -3.63 4.76 -8.44
CA TYR A 54 -4.94 4.82 -9.10
C TYR A 54 -4.97 4.03 -10.40
N GLU A 55 -3.87 3.99 -11.16
CA GLU A 55 -3.74 3.11 -12.33
C GLU A 55 -3.91 1.64 -11.93
N ARG A 56 -3.18 1.17 -10.91
CA ARG A 56 -3.31 -0.19 -10.39
C ARG A 56 -4.72 -0.46 -9.86
N TRP A 57 -5.31 0.49 -9.13
CA TRP A 57 -6.67 0.35 -8.63
C TRP A 57 -7.70 0.18 -9.75
N LYS A 58 -7.61 0.97 -10.81
CA LYS A 58 -8.49 0.85 -11.99
C LYS A 58 -8.27 -0.48 -12.72
N GLN A 59 -7.03 -0.91 -12.90
CA GLN A 59 -6.72 -2.24 -13.46
C GLN A 59 -7.36 -3.35 -12.62
N ASN A 60 -7.25 -3.27 -11.30
CA ASN A 60 -7.85 -4.23 -10.39
C ASN A 60 -9.40 -4.20 -10.41
N CYS A 61 -9.99 -3.03 -10.58
CA CYS A 61 -11.44 -2.89 -10.79
C CYS A 61 -11.92 -3.66 -12.02
N GLY A 62 -11.09 -3.74 -13.06
CA GLY A 62 -11.37 -4.51 -14.27
C GLY A 62 -11.63 -6.00 -14.01
N PHE A 63 -10.98 -6.63 -13.02
CA PHE A 63 -11.23 -8.04 -12.66
C PHE A 63 -12.69 -8.29 -12.25
N LEU A 64 -13.32 -7.32 -11.59
CA LEU A 64 -14.71 -7.41 -11.16
C LEU A 64 -15.68 -6.64 -12.07
N ARG A 65 -15.21 -6.17 -13.24
CA ARG A 65 -16.01 -5.32 -14.14
C ARG A 65 -16.62 -4.13 -13.43
N ILE A 66 -15.84 -3.49 -12.55
CA ILE A 66 -16.21 -2.24 -11.89
C ILE A 66 -15.69 -1.10 -12.73
N ASP A 67 -16.57 -0.22 -13.18
CA ASP A 67 -16.20 1.02 -13.85
C ASP A 67 -16.04 2.16 -12.84
N VAL A 68 -14.93 2.88 -12.94
CA VAL A 68 -14.64 4.12 -12.22
C VAL A 68 -14.40 5.19 -13.29
N PRO A 69 -15.36 6.10 -13.54
CA PRO A 69 -15.37 6.99 -14.71
C PRO A 69 -14.44 8.20 -14.60
N LEU A 70 -13.44 8.15 -13.71
CA LEU A 70 -12.46 9.20 -13.48
C LEU A 70 -11.05 8.71 -13.85
N SER A 71 -10.20 9.62 -14.34
CA SER A 71 -8.80 9.33 -14.61
C SER A 71 -7.99 9.21 -13.30
N PRO A 72 -6.81 8.59 -13.33
CA PRO A 72 -5.90 8.56 -12.17
C PRO A 72 -5.52 9.97 -11.68
N GLU A 73 -5.37 10.94 -12.57
CA GLU A 73 -5.06 12.34 -12.25
C GLU A 73 -6.24 13.02 -11.55
N GLU A 74 -7.47 12.83 -12.07
CA GLU A 74 -8.69 13.36 -11.44
C GLU A 74 -8.89 12.78 -10.04
N LEU A 75 -8.68 11.49 -9.86
CA LEU A 75 -8.73 10.82 -8.55
C LEU A 75 -7.64 11.34 -7.60
N THR A 76 -6.46 11.67 -8.14
CA THR A 76 -5.39 12.30 -7.38
C THR A 76 -5.81 13.67 -6.87
N GLU A 77 -6.37 14.53 -7.73
CA GLU A 77 -6.85 15.85 -7.32
C GLU A 77 -7.97 15.78 -6.26
N ILE A 78 -8.91 14.85 -6.40
CA ILE A 78 -9.95 14.59 -5.39
C ILE A 78 -9.30 14.19 -4.05
N THR A 79 -8.26 13.38 -4.10
CA THR A 79 -7.52 12.95 -2.89
C THR A 79 -6.81 14.11 -2.21
N LEU A 80 -6.14 14.98 -2.97
CA LEU A 80 -5.47 16.16 -2.43
C LEU A 80 -6.48 17.11 -1.76
N GLU A 81 -7.61 17.36 -2.42
CA GLU A 81 -8.67 18.19 -1.85
C GLU A 81 -9.30 17.54 -0.60
N LEU A 82 -9.48 16.21 -0.59
CA LEU A 82 -9.96 15.49 0.57
C LEU A 82 -9.04 15.64 1.78
N MET A 83 -7.71 15.58 1.57
CA MET A 83 -6.73 15.80 2.61
C MET A 83 -6.74 17.25 3.11
N ARG A 84 -6.87 18.24 2.21
CA ARG A 84 -6.98 19.66 2.57
C ARG A 84 -8.22 19.93 3.42
N ARG A 85 -9.38 19.39 3.04
CA ARG A 85 -10.64 19.52 3.81
C ARG A 85 -10.57 18.92 5.20
N ASN A 86 -9.79 17.86 5.37
CA ASN A 86 -9.55 17.25 6.68
C ASN A 86 -8.40 17.92 7.46
N GLY A 87 -7.59 18.76 6.81
CA GLY A 87 -6.55 19.56 7.45
C GLY A 87 -5.40 18.76 8.06
N TYR A 88 -5.05 17.60 7.51
CA TYR A 88 -4.02 16.75 8.09
C TYR A 88 -2.63 17.38 8.07
N ARG A 89 -1.99 17.42 9.24
CA ARG A 89 -0.61 17.83 9.50
C ARG A 89 0.19 16.70 10.14
N THR A 90 -0.05 15.48 9.70
CA THR A 90 0.57 14.25 10.16
C THR A 90 0.52 13.24 9.02
N ASN A 91 1.26 12.14 9.14
CA ASN A 91 1.15 11.05 8.18
C ASN A 91 -0.31 10.62 8.03
N ALA A 92 -0.73 10.38 6.79
CA ALA A 92 -2.09 10.00 6.47
C ALA A 92 -2.12 8.80 5.53
N TYR A 93 -3.25 8.11 5.51
CA TYR A 93 -3.51 6.98 4.65
C TYR A 93 -4.82 7.19 3.91
N VAL A 94 -4.81 6.99 2.61
CA VAL A 94 -6.01 7.04 1.78
C VAL A 94 -6.42 5.62 1.41
N ARG A 95 -7.70 5.34 1.59
CA ARG A 95 -8.37 4.10 1.22
C ARG A 95 -9.38 4.38 0.11
N PRO A 96 -8.99 4.29 -1.17
CA PRO A 96 -9.95 4.14 -2.26
C PRO A 96 -10.66 2.79 -2.13
N LEU A 97 -11.96 2.78 -2.37
CA LEU A 97 -12.79 1.57 -2.38
C LEU A 97 -13.81 1.69 -3.50
N ALA A 98 -13.77 0.80 -4.48
CA ALA A 98 -14.80 0.63 -5.50
C ALA A 98 -15.52 -0.70 -5.28
N TYR A 99 -16.80 -0.77 -5.60
CA TYR A 99 -17.59 -1.96 -5.28
C TYR A 99 -18.83 -2.11 -6.15
N LYS A 100 -19.31 -3.36 -6.27
CA LYS A 100 -20.62 -3.66 -6.83
C LYS A 100 -21.69 -3.19 -5.86
N SER A 101 -22.45 -2.17 -6.27
CA SER A 101 -23.35 -1.41 -5.39
C SER A 101 -24.82 -1.85 -5.43
N ALA A 102 -25.18 -2.75 -6.34
CA ALA A 102 -26.56 -3.25 -6.41
C ALA A 102 -27.04 -3.87 -5.09
N GLU A 103 -28.23 -3.53 -4.66
CA GLU A 103 -28.86 -4.05 -3.46
C GLU A 103 -29.71 -5.27 -3.80
N ARG A 104 -29.11 -6.44 -3.85
CA ARG A 104 -29.77 -7.69 -4.18
C ARG A 104 -29.01 -8.93 -3.72
N VAL A 105 -29.70 -10.06 -3.59
CA VAL A 105 -29.12 -11.39 -3.43
C VAL A 105 -28.93 -12.03 -4.81
N GLY A 106 -27.77 -12.67 -5.01
CA GLY A 106 -27.39 -13.37 -6.26
C GLY A 106 -25.96 -13.02 -6.66
N ILE A 107 -25.20 -14.02 -7.13
CA ILE A 107 -23.73 -13.92 -7.35
C ILE A 107 -23.36 -13.26 -8.69
N SER A 108 -24.29 -13.16 -9.65
CA SER A 108 -23.99 -12.54 -10.95
C SER A 108 -23.75 -11.04 -10.83
N TYR A 109 -22.83 -10.52 -11.63
CA TYR A 109 -22.59 -9.08 -11.69
C TYR A 109 -23.67 -8.33 -12.49
N ASP A 110 -23.85 -7.07 -12.15
CA ASP A 110 -24.56 -6.06 -12.92
C ASP A 110 -23.66 -4.86 -13.12
N ASP A 111 -24.21 -3.81 -13.75
CA ASP A 111 -23.46 -2.60 -14.11
C ASP A 111 -23.55 -1.49 -13.03
N GLN A 112 -24.16 -1.77 -11.87
CA GLN A 112 -24.22 -0.83 -10.76
C GLN A 112 -22.93 -0.85 -9.97
N ASN A 113 -22.16 0.21 -10.07
CA ASN A 113 -20.88 0.40 -9.40
C ASN A 113 -20.90 1.71 -8.61
N ALA A 114 -20.18 1.72 -7.48
CA ALA A 114 -19.95 2.92 -6.71
C ALA A 114 -18.53 2.93 -6.16
N PHE A 115 -18.05 4.09 -5.73
CA PHE A 115 -16.75 4.19 -5.08
C PHE A 115 -16.72 5.27 -4.00
N ALA A 116 -15.76 5.12 -3.09
CA ALA A 116 -15.46 6.05 -2.02
C ALA A 116 -13.96 6.28 -1.89
N LEU A 117 -13.56 7.48 -1.46
CA LEU A 117 -12.20 7.79 -1.01
C LEU A 117 -12.27 8.22 0.44
N ILE A 118 -11.52 7.52 1.30
CA ILE A 118 -11.45 7.79 2.74
C ILE A 118 -10.02 8.15 3.07
N ALA A 119 -9.78 9.27 3.73
CA ALA A 119 -8.47 9.66 4.23
C ALA A 119 -8.50 9.73 5.76
N LEU A 120 -7.50 9.16 6.42
CA LEU A 120 -7.40 9.15 7.88
C LEU A 120 -5.93 9.33 8.34
N PRO A 121 -5.70 9.89 9.52
CA PRO A 121 -4.39 9.89 10.13
C PRO A 121 -3.90 8.45 10.32
N PHE A 122 -2.63 8.21 10.06
CA PHE A 122 -2.10 6.84 10.10
C PHE A 122 -0.64 6.85 10.58
N GLY A 123 -0.40 6.24 11.72
CA GLY A 123 0.93 6.04 12.29
C GLY A 123 1.72 4.94 11.59
N ASP A 124 2.83 4.54 12.19
CA ASP A 124 3.66 3.45 11.68
C ASP A 124 3.07 2.11 12.10
N TYR A 125 2.69 1.28 11.12
CA TYR A 125 1.89 0.06 11.33
C TYR A 125 2.69 -1.11 11.92
N LEU A 126 3.93 -1.34 11.46
CA LEU A 126 4.82 -2.39 11.97
C LEU A 126 6.14 -1.81 12.51
N ALA A 127 6.12 -0.57 13.02
CA ALA A 127 7.28 0.03 13.66
C ALA A 127 7.53 -0.64 15.01
N LYS A 128 8.44 -1.61 15.04
CA LYS A 128 8.87 -2.29 16.24
C LYS A 128 10.35 -2.05 16.45
N GLU A 129 10.69 -1.42 17.57
CA GLU A 129 12.08 -1.28 17.99
C GLU A 129 12.67 -2.69 18.18
N GLY A 130 13.73 -3.02 17.41
CA GLY A 130 14.31 -4.37 17.41
C GLY A 130 13.83 -5.30 16.29
N GLY A 131 12.86 -4.88 15.46
CA GLY A 131 12.39 -5.65 14.30
C GLY A 131 11.23 -6.60 14.60
N VAL A 132 10.66 -7.14 13.55
CA VAL A 132 9.45 -7.97 13.52
C VAL A 132 9.81 -9.45 13.76
N HIS A 133 8.99 -10.16 14.51
CA HIS A 133 8.98 -11.61 14.62
C HIS A 133 7.88 -12.17 13.73
N ALA A 134 8.23 -12.80 12.61
CA ALA A 134 7.29 -13.36 11.65
C ALA A 134 7.09 -14.87 11.84
N GLY A 135 5.92 -15.39 11.52
CA GLY A 135 5.62 -16.82 11.50
C GLY A 135 5.20 -17.27 10.09
N VAL A 136 5.72 -18.42 9.63
CA VAL A 136 5.23 -19.02 8.39
C VAL A 136 3.84 -19.60 8.62
N SER A 137 2.85 -19.06 7.91
CA SER A 137 1.44 -19.43 8.05
C SER A 137 1.18 -20.87 7.57
N SER A 138 0.22 -21.52 8.22
CA SER A 138 -0.38 -22.76 7.71
C SER A 138 -1.36 -22.51 6.55
N TRP A 139 -1.94 -21.31 6.49
CA TRP A 139 -2.75 -20.87 5.35
C TRP A 139 -1.84 -20.65 4.14
N ARG A 140 -2.28 -21.14 2.97
CA ARG A 140 -1.60 -20.87 1.70
C ARG A 140 -2.05 -19.54 1.13
N ARG A 141 -1.14 -18.85 0.41
CA ARG A 141 -1.52 -17.68 -0.37
C ARG A 141 -2.54 -18.10 -1.41
N ILE A 142 -3.58 -17.29 -1.57
CA ILE A 142 -4.64 -17.57 -2.54
C ILE A 142 -4.05 -17.67 -3.95
N ASP A 143 -4.46 -18.70 -4.70
CA ASP A 143 -4.00 -18.91 -6.08
C ASP A 143 -4.67 -17.92 -7.05
N ASP A 144 -3.94 -17.50 -8.09
CA ASP A 144 -4.40 -16.53 -9.07
C ASP A 144 -5.64 -17.01 -9.85
N ASN A 145 -5.80 -18.34 -10.05
CA ASN A 145 -6.98 -18.91 -10.68
C ASN A 145 -8.19 -19.04 -9.73
N ALA A 146 -7.99 -18.88 -8.43
CA ALA A 146 -9.09 -18.81 -7.46
C ALA A 146 -9.63 -17.39 -7.34
N ILE A 147 -8.75 -16.45 -6.99
CA ILE A 147 -9.01 -14.99 -7.02
C ILE A 147 -7.69 -14.32 -7.44
N PRO A 148 -7.69 -13.42 -8.45
CA PRO A 148 -6.45 -12.79 -8.92
C PRO A 148 -5.59 -12.21 -7.79
N ALA A 149 -4.40 -12.80 -7.57
CA ALA A 149 -3.49 -12.41 -6.49
C ALA A 149 -2.94 -10.98 -6.68
N ARG A 150 -2.87 -10.51 -7.94
CA ARG A 150 -2.51 -9.12 -8.30
C ARG A 150 -3.55 -8.10 -7.87
N GLY A 151 -4.80 -8.55 -7.61
CA GLY A 151 -5.93 -7.69 -7.27
C GLY A 151 -6.08 -7.46 -5.78
N LYS A 152 -6.19 -6.20 -5.36
CA LYS A 152 -6.63 -5.87 -3.99
C LYS A 152 -8.15 -6.05 -3.86
N ILE A 153 -8.63 -7.28 -4.05
CA ILE A 153 -10.05 -7.65 -4.01
C ILE A 153 -10.46 -7.92 -2.55
N CYS A 154 -11.51 -7.26 -2.07
CA CYS A 154 -11.95 -7.36 -0.66
C CYS A 154 -12.16 -8.81 -0.21
N GLY A 155 -12.78 -9.64 -1.03
CA GLY A 155 -13.02 -11.06 -0.70
C GLY A 155 -11.75 -11.88 -0.52
N ALA A 156 -10.66 -11.56 -1.25
CA ALA A 156 -9.37 -12.23 -1.10
C ALA A 156 -8.71 -11.94 0.26
N TYR A 157 -9.02 -10.82 0.88
CA TYR A 157 -8.42 -10.41 2.16
C TYR A 157 -8.91 -11.22 3.38
N VAL A 158 -9.94 -12.05 3.22
CA VAL A 158 -10.28 -13.06 4.23
C VAL A 158 -9.10 -14.02 4.45
N ASN A 159 -8.41 -14.44 3.37
CA ASN A 159 -7.20 -15.25 3.46
C ASN A 159 -6.09 -14.55 4.28
N SER A 160 -5.87 -13.24 4.03
CA SER A 160 -4.91 -12.43 4.78
C SER A 160 -5.31 -12.29 6.26
N ALA A 161 -6.59 -12.07 6.54
CA ALA A 161 -7.09 -11.91 7.90
C ALA A 161 -6.93 -13.19 8.73
N LEU A 162 -7.23 -14.37 8.15
CA LEU A 162 -7.04 -15.67 8.80
C LEU A 162 -5.57 -15.91 9.16
N ALA A 163 -4.66 -15.68 8.21
CA ALA A 163 -3.23 -15.86 8.45
C ALA A 163 -2.68 -14.90 9.51
N SER A 164 -3.10 -13.62 9.46
CA SER A 164 -2.68 -12.60 10.41
C SER A 164 -3.22 -12.89 11.83
N ASP A 165 -4.50 -13.26 11.97
CA ASP A 165 -5.10 -13.60 13.28
C ASP A 165 -4.39 -14.80 13.91
N ASP A 166 -4.16 -15.88 13.14
CA ASP A 166 -3.45 -17.07 13.61
C ASP A 166 -2.00 -16.73 14.02
N ALA A 167 -1.30 -15.91 13.23
CA ALA A 167 0.06 -15.47 13.56
C ALA A 167 0.09 -14.72 14.90
N HIS A 168 -0.79 -13.75 15.10
CA HIS A 168 -0.89 -13.00 16.34
C HIS A 168 -1.22 -13.90 17.54
N ARG A 169 -2.16 -14.86 17.40
CA ARG A 169 -2.49 -15.84 18.45
C ARG A 169 -1.31 -16.75 18.81
N CYS A 170 -0.42 -17.00 17.85
CA CYS A 170 0.82 -17.77 18.07
C CYS A 170 1.98 -16.90 18.56
N GLY A 171 1.78 -15.62 18.84
CA GLY A 171 2.80 -14.69 19.36
C GLY A 171 3.75 -14.12 18.30
N PHE A 172 3.38 -14.19 17.03
CA PHE A 172 4.07 -13.54 15.93
C PHE A 172 3.47 -12.14 15.65
N ASP A 173 4.27 -11.26 15.08
CA ASP A 173 3.84 -9.92 14.70
C ASP A 173 3.21 -9.89 13.30
N GLU A 174 3.63 -10.82 12.41
CA GLU A 174 3.18 -10.90 11.01
C GLU A 174 3.28 -12.34 10.49
N ALA A 175 2.42 -12.68 9.54
CA ALA A 175 2.44 -13.96 8.84
C ALA A 175 3.27 -13.90 7.56
N ILE A 176 3.97 -14.99 7.22
CA ILE A 176 4.57 -15.21 5.91
C ILE A 176 3.76 -16.28 5.19
N PHE A 177 3.21 -15.95 4.03
CA PHE A 177 2.54 -16.92 3.18
C PHE A 177 3.52 -17.74 2.33
N LEU A 178 3.21 -19.01 2.19
CA LEU A 178 3.72 -19.83 1.09
C LEU A 178 2.59 -20.02 0.05
N ASN A 179 2.96 -20.14 -1.23
CA ASN A 179 2.03 -20.54 -2.28
C ASN A 179 1.84 -22.07 -2.32
N ASP A 180 1.07 -22.57 -3.28
CA ASP A 180 0.78 -24.01 -3.42
C ASP A 180 2.04 -24.82 -3.78
N ALA A 181 3.02 -24.24 -4.46
CA ALA A 181 4.32 -24.87 -4.74
C ALA A 181 5.23 -24.95 -3.50
N GLY A 182 4.85 -24.30 -2.39
CA GLY A 182 5.64 -24.22 -1.16
C GLY A 182 6.69 -23.13 -1.15
N HIS A 183 6.71 -22.27 -2.17
CA HIS A 183 7.59 -21.10 -2.20
C HIS A 183 7.02 -19.97 -1.36
N VAL A 184 7.90 -19.12 -0.84
CA VAL A 184 7.54 -17.89 -0.15
C VAL A 184 6.83 -16.95 -1.13
N ALA A 185 5.64 -16.47 -0.76
CA ALA A 185 4.91 -15.47 -1.52
C ALA A 185 5.12 -14.08 -0.93
N GLU A 186 4.40 -13.72 0.10
CA GLU A 186 4.44 -12.39 0.72
C GLU A 186 3.97 -12.45 2.20
N GLY A 187 3.95 -11.32 2.90
CA GLY A 187 3.28 -11.21 4.19
C GLY A 187 1.76 -11.16 4.06
N SER A 188 1.03 -11.04 5.18
CA SER A 188 -0.44 -11.00 5.15
C SER A 188 -0.98 -9.80 4.35
N SER A 189 -0.24 -8.69 4.31
CA SER A 189 -0.64 -7.46 3.61
C SER A 189 0.54 -6.65 3.04
N CYS A 190 1.71 -7.27 2.91
CA CYS A 190 2.97 -6.63 2.52
C CYS A 190 3.84 -7.61 1.72
N ASN A 191 4.69 -7.08 0.82
CA ASN A 191 5.68 -7.88 0.11
C ASN A 191 6.87 -8.21 1.03
N ILE A 192 7.70 -9.18 0.63
CA ILE A 192 8.86 -9.63 1.38
C ILE A 192 10.14 -9.53 0.55
N PHE A 193 11.22 -9.12 1.19
CA PHE A 193 12.57 -9.11 0.65
C PHE A 193 13.53 -9.82 1.57
N MET A 194 14.49 -10.52 1.01
CA MET A 194 15.56 -11.18 1.72
C MET A 194 16.92 -10.74 1.17
N VAL A 195 17.90 -10.56 2.04
CA VAL A 195 19.29 -10.38 1.63
C VAL A 195 20.01 -11.71 1.80
N ARG A 196 20.71 -12.14 0.75
CA ARG A 196 21.56 -13.33 0.81
C ARG A 196 22.78 -13.15 -0.11
N LYS A 197 23.98 -13.33 0.46
CA LYS A 197 25.26 -13.17 -0.23
C LYS A 197 25.39 -11.80 -0.92
N GLY A 198 24.94 -10.74 -0.24
CA GLY A 198 25.00 -9.37 -0.72
C GLY A 198 23.98 -8.99 -1.81
N LYS A 199 23.08 -9.89 -2.19
CA LYS A 199 22.01 -9.63 -3.15
C LYS A 199 20.68 -9.41 -2.44
N LEU A 200 19.87 -8.51 -2.95
CA LEU A 200 18.48 -8.29 -2.53
C LEU A 200 17.57 -9.19 -3.37
N ILE A 201 16.82 -10.07 -2.74
CA ILE A 201 16.00 -11.09 -3.39
C ILE A 201 14.56 -10.93 -2.97
N THR A 202 13.63 -11.01 -3.92
CA THR A 202 12.19 -10.97 -3.67
C THR A 202 11.47 -11.98 -4.58
N PRO A 203 10.33 -12.56 -4.14
CA PRO A 203 9.54 -13.43 -5.00
C PRO A 203 9.08 -12.67 -6.26
N PRO A 204 9.10 -13.31 -7.45
CA PRO A 204 8.56 -12.72 -8.66
C PRO A 204 7.03 -12.69 -8.58
N VAL A 205 6.42 -11.87 -9.41
CA VAL A 205 4.95 -11.67 -9.41
C VAL A 205 4.16 -12.96 -9.75
N THR A 206 4.81 -13.95 -10.34
CA THR A 206 4.24 -15.28 -10.61
C THR A 206 4.05 -16.16 -9.37
N GLU A 207 4.60 -15.76 -8.23
CA GLU A 207 4.46 -16.49 -6.95
C GLU A 207 3.21 -16.05 -6.16
N ASN A 208 2.16 -15.60 -6.85
CA ASN A 208 0.89 -15.15 -6.26
C ASN A 208 1.05 -13.95 -5.31
N VAL A 209 1.93 -13.01 -5.65
CA VAL A 209 2.15 -11.79 -4.88
C VAL A 209 1.46 -10.59 -5.51
N LEU A 210 1.18 -9.57 -4.69
CA LEU A 210 0.74 -8.28 -5.19
C LEU A 210 1.94 -7.54 -5.83
N GLU A 211 1.73 -6.92 -6.98
CA GLU A 211 2.69 -6.02 -7.62
C GLU A 211 2.77 -4.70 -6.83
N GLY A 212 3.57 -4.70 -5.75
CA GLY A 212 3.61 -3.60 -4.78
C GLY A 212 4.32 -2.36 -5.33
N ILE A 213 3.69 -1.18 -5.25
CA ILE A 213 4.32 0.10 -5.64
C ILE A 213 5.50 0.42 -4.71
N THR A 214 5.37 0.13 -3.42
CA THR A 214 6.50 0.24 -2.49
C THR A 214 7.59 -0.79 -2.82
N ARG A 215 7.22 -2.04 -3.20
CA ARG A 215 8.17 -3.06 -3.66
C ARG A 215 9.00 -2.55 -4.83
N ASP A 216 8.36 -1.97 -5.83
CA ASP A 216 9.00 -1.37 -7.00
C ASP A 216 9.96 -0.24 -6.60
N ALA A 217 9.52 0.68 -5.74
CA ALA A 217 10.35 1.75 -5.22
C ALA A 217 11.60 1.24 -4.47
N ILE A 218 11.46 0.18 -3.66
CA ILE A 218 12.59 -0.44 -2.95
C ILE A 218 13.59 -1.06 -3.92
N MET A 219 13.13 -1.73 -4.97
CA MET A 219 14.02 -2.29 -5.99
C MET A 219 14.82 -1.19 -6.71
N GLU A 220 14.15 -0.09 -7.07
CA GLU A 220 14.79 1.05 -7.71
C GLU A 220 15.84 1.72 -6.78
N LEU A 221 15.49 1.98 -5.53
CA LEU A 221 16.40 2.58 -4.54
C LEU A 221 17.63 1.69 -4.30
N ALA A 222 17.43 0.37 -4.10
CA ALA A 222 18.53 -0.56 -3.87
C ALA A 222 19.50 -0.62 -5.06
N GLN A 223 18.99 -0.61 -6.27
CA GLN A 223 19.82 -0.66 -7.48
C GLN A 223 20.54 0.66 -7.74
N ARG A 224 19.83 1.80 -7.67
CA ARG A 224 20.37 3.10 -8.10
C ARG A 224 21.23 3.78 -7.05
N GLU A 225 20.79 3.74 -5.78
CA GLU A 225 21.46 4.47 -4.70
C GLU A 225 22.50 3.62 -3.97
N MET A 226 22.26 2.31 -3.86
CA MET A 226 23.15 1.41 -3.10
C MET A 226 24.02 0.52 -4.01
N GLY A 227 23.72 0.42 -5.31
CA GLY A 227 24.40 -0.50 -6.22
C GLY A 227 24.22 -1.98 -5.87
N VAL A 228 23.15 -2.31 -5.12
CA VAL A 228 22.84 -3.68 -4.72
C VAL A 228 22.11 -4.39 -5.87
N GLU A 229 22.60 -5.58 -6.23
CA GLU A 229 21.93 -6.43 -7.22
C GLU A 229 20.58 -6.91 -6.70
N VAL A 230 19.51 -6.61 -7.43
CA VAL A 230 18.15 -7.07 -7.13
C VAL A 230 17.79 -8.26 -8.01
N VAL A 231 17.34 -9.35 -7.40
CA VAL A 231 16.99 -10.60 -8.08
C VAL A 231 15.55 -11.00 -7.74
N GLU A 232 14.73 -11.11 -8.77
CA GLU A 232 13.40 -11.70 -8.67
C GLU A 232 13.49 -13.20 -8.96
N ARG A 233 13.25 -14.04 -7.96
CA ARG A 233 13.22 -15.49 -8.09
C ARG A 233 12.37 -16.14 -7.01
N PRO A 234 11.89 -17.38 -7.21
CA PRO A 234 11.29 -18.18 -6.14
C PRO A 234 12.23 -18.28 -4.93
N ILE A 235 11.65 -18.29 -3.75
CA ILE A 235 12.35 -18.41 -2.46
C ILE A 235 11.79 -19.65 -1.75
N ASP A 236 12.65 -20.62 -1.44
CA ASP A 236 12.27 -21.77 -0.63
C ASP A 236 12.05 -21.37 0.82
N ARG A 237 11.08 -21.99 1.50
CA ARG A 237 10.84 -21.74 2.93
C ARG A 237 12.12 -21.81 3.76
N SER A 238 12.99 -22.80 3.50
CA SER A 238 14.22 -22.99 4.26
C SER A 238 15.24 -21.85 4.12
N GLU A 239 15.16 -21.06 3.04
CA GLU A 239 16.04 -19.90 2.86
C GLU A 239 15.76 -18.79 3.89
N LEU A 240 14.54 -18.68 4.40
CA LEU A 240 14.18 -17.75 5.48
C LEU A 240 14.99 -17.97 6.75
N TYR A 241 15.52 -19.20 6.98
CA TYR A 241 16.28 -19.54 8.17
C TYR A 241 17.81 -19.37 8.03
N ILE A 242 18.28 -19.11 6.80
CA ILE A 242 19.70 -19.00 6.47
C ILE A 242 20.06 -17.73 5.70
N CYS A 243 19.09 -16.82 5.54
CA CYS A 243 19.35 -15.52 4.92
C CYS A 243 20.15 -14.60 5.85
N ASP A 244 20.75 -13.56 5.26
CA ASP A 244 21.52 -12.57 6.00
C ASP A 244 20.64 -11.51 6.63
N GLU A 245 19.59 -11.06 5.90
CA GLU A 245 18.61 -10.07 6.33
C GLU A 245 17.25 -10.39 5.73
N LEU A 246 16.19 -9.92 6.37
CA LEU A 246 14.80 -10.07 5.91
C LEU A 246 14.01 -8.83 6.30
N PHE A 247 13.10 -8.38 5.42
CA PHE A 247 12.17 -7.29 5.73
C PHE A 247 10.90 -7.36 4.91
N PHE A 248 9.84 -6.79 5.46
CA PHE A 248 8.59 -6.54 4.75
C PHE A 248 8.56 -5.14 4.18
N THR A 249 7.77 -4.96 3.11
CA THR A 249 7.56 -3.66 2.50
C THR A 249 6.13 -3.50 1.96
N GLY A 250 5.59 -2.31 2.10
CA GLY A 250 4.25 -1.96 1.62
C GLY A 250 3.83 -0.58 2.06
N THR A 251 2.75 -0.09 1.50
CA THR A 251 2.25 1.27 1.76
C THR A 251 1.98 1.53 3.25
N ALA A 252 1.42 0.56 3.97
CA ALA A 252 1.12 0.71 5.39
C ALA A 252 2.36 0.49 6.28
N VAL A 253 3.22 -0.45 5.92
CA VAL A 253 4.34 -0.91 6.75
C VAL A 253 5.67 -0.19 6.44
N GLY A 254 5.75 0.55 5.31
CA GLY A 254 7.00 1.13 4.85
C GLY A 254 8.04 0.06 4.56
N VAL A 255 9.18 0.10 5.24
CA VAL A 255 10.20 -0.96 5.30
C VAL A 255 10.27 -1.44 6.75
N SER A 256 9.83 -2.67 7.01
CA SER A 256 9.77 -3.26 8.35
C SER A 256 10.74 -4.43 8.46
N PRO A 257 11.86 -4.26 9.18
CA PRO A 257 12.87 -5.31 9.34
C PRO A 257 12.31 -6.53 10.07
N VAL A 258 12.66 -7.75 9.61
CA VAL A 258 12.32 -9.01 10.27
C VAL A 258 13.59 -9.59 10.89
N THR A 259 13.57 -9.79 12.21
CA THR A 259 14.74 -10.28 12.97
C THR A 259 14.57 -11.72 13.46
N GLN A 260 13.34 -12.26 13.35
CA GLN A 260 13.05 -13.66 13.70
C GLN A 260 12.00 -14.24 12.76
N VAL A 261 12.12 -15.52 12.42
CA VAL A 261 11.12 -16.32 11.69
C VAL A 261 10.93 -17.67 12.40
N ASP A 262 9.69 -18.06 12.70
CA ASP A 262 9.36 -19.33 13.36
C ASP A 262 10.24 -19.58 14.59
N HIS A 263 10.39 -18.58 15.48
CA HIS A 263 11.25 -18.60 16.67
C HIS A 263 12.75 -18.79 16.42
N ARG A 264 13.21 -18.64 15.17
CA ARG A 264 14.62 -18.67 14.80
C ARG A 264 15.09 -17.25 14.47
N ARG A 265 16.27 -16.89 14.93
CA ARG A 265 16.88 -15.60 14.57
C ARG A 265 17.26 -15.59 13.09
N VAL A 266 16.95 -14.47 12.42
CA VAL A 266 17.55 -14.17 11.13
C VAL A 266 19.00 -13.75 11.41
N LYS A 267 19.97 -14.56 10.95
CA LYS A 267 21.41 -14.39 11.22
C LYS A 267 21.70 -14.22 12.73
N ASP A 268 22.00 -13.01 13.19
CA ASP A 268 22.30 -12.69 14.60
C ASP A 268 21.10 -12.10 15.37
N GLY A 269 19.94 -11.96 14.71
CA GLY A 269 18.72 -11.40 15.29
C GLY A 269 18.71 -9.88 15.35
N LYS A 270 19.55 -9.21 14.56
CA LYS A 270 19.61 -7.74 14.47
C LYS A 270 19.21 -7.27 13.09
N ILE A 271 18.80 -6.00 13.00
CA ILE A 271 18.52 -5.35 11.73
C ILE A 271 19.82 -5.23 10.94
N GLY A 272 19.83 -5.76 9.71
CA GLY A 272 21.01 -5.76 8.86
C GLY A 272 21.29 -4.38 8.23
N ALA A 273 22.49 -4.23 7.68
CA ALA A 273 22.96 -2.96 7.13
C ALA A 273 22.19 -2.55 5.86
N ILE A 274 21.97 -3.50 4.93
CA ILE A 274 21.22 -3.23 3.69
C ILE A 274 19.79 -2.85 4.00
N THR A 275 19.12 -3.55 4.92
CA THR A 275 17.75 -3.23 5.35
C THR A 275 17.67 -1.84 5.96
N ARG A 276 18.63 -1.46 6.79
CA ARG A 276 18.65 -0.15 7.45
C ARG A 276 18.88 0.98 6.46
N GLU A 277 19.76 0.79 5.50
CA GLU A 277 20.07 1.77 4.47
C GLU A 277 18.88 1.97 3.53
N VAL A 278 18.27 0.90 3.02
CA VAL A 278 17.10 1.01 2.15
C VAL A 278 15.89 1.61 2.88
N GLN A 279 15.73 1.33 4.18
CA GLN A 279 14.70 1.95 5.01
C GLN A 279 14.90 3.46 5.11
N GLN A 280 16.14 3.92 5.35
CA GLN A 280 16.45 5.35 5.42
C GLN A 280 16.22 6.04 4.07
N LEU A 281 16.72 5.46 2.98
CA LEU A 281 16.51 5.97 1.63
C LEU A 281 15.01 6.10 1.28
N TYR A 282 14.22 5.07 1.62
CA TYR A 282 12.78 5.12 1.39
C TYR A 282 12.10 6.24 2.18
N PHE A 283 12.46 6.41 3.46
CA PHE A 283 11.89 7.50 4.27
C PHE A 283 12.31 8.89 3.77
N ASP A 284 13.54 9.03 3.31
CA ASP A 284 14.01 10.30 2.73
C ASP A 284 13.32 10.60 1.39
N ALA A 285 13.16 9.58 0.54
CA ALA A 285 12.42 9.72 -0.72
C ALA A 285 10.98 10.15 -0.47
N THR A 286 10.26 9.50 0.46
CA THR A 286 8.84 9.78 0.73
C THR A 286 8.57 11.14 1.37
N ARG A 287 9.61 11.81 1.93
CA ARG A 287 9.53 13.15 2.54
C ARG A 287 10.13 14.27 1.66
N GLY A 288 10.57 13.92 0.44
CA GLY A 288 11.12 14.90 -0.50
C GLY A 288 12.55 15.34 -0.17
N HIS A 289 13.30 14.58 0.62
CA HIS A 289 14.69 14.84 0.93
C HIS A 289 15.64 14.38 -0.18
N LEU A 290 15.18 13.44 -1.04
CA LEU A 290 15.93 12.99 -2.22
C LEU A 290 15.40 13.66 -3.49
N ARG A 291 16.17 14.60 -4.06
CA ARG A 291 15.75 15.37 -5.24
C ARG A 291 15.45 14.52 -6.47
N THR A 292 16.15 13.42 -6.65
CA THR A 292 15.97 12.47 -7.77
C THR A 292 14.57 11.87 -7.81
N TYR A 293 13.91 11.75 -6.64
CA TYR A 293 12.61 11.08 -6.48
C TYR A 293 11.44 12.04 -6.19
N LEU A 294 11.61 13.34 -6.42
CA LEU A 294 10.52 14.30 -6.25
C LEU A 294 9.33 14.05 -7.18
N ASN A 295 9.58 13.41 -8.33
CA ASN A 295 8.51 12.97 -9.25
C ASN A 295 7.60 11.87 -8.67
N TRP A 296 8.02 11.17 -7.62
CA TRP A 296 7.17 10.23 -6.88
C TRP A 296 6.16 10.92 -5.97
N LEU A 297 6.33 12.21 -5.73
CA LEU A 297 5.62 12.93 -4.69
C LEU A 297 4.67 13.98 -5.25
N THR A 298 3.45 13.98 -4.72
CA THR A 298 2.47 15.03 -5.00
C THR A 298 2.20 15.81 -3.71
N PRO A 299 2.56 17.13 -3.64
CA PRO A 299 2.35 17.94 -2.45
C PRO A 299 0.87 18.29 -2.27
N VAL A 300 0.38 18.25 -1.03
CA VAL A 300 -1.01 18.56 -0.72
C VAL A 300 -1.26 20.07 -0.63
N TYR A 301 -0.36 20.83 0.02
CA TYR A 301 -0.61 22.23 0.37
C TYR A 301 0.09 23.23 -0.56
N LYS A 302 1.34 23.01 -0.95
CA LYS A 302 2.13 23.97 -1.77
C LYS A 302 1.57 24.20 -3.18
N ALA A 303 0.92 23.21 -3.78
CA ALA A 303 0.30 23.37 -5.09
C ALA A 303 -0.80 24.45 -5.08
N ARG A 304 -1.57 24.56 -3.99
CA ARG A 304 -2.63 25.57 -3.82
C ARG A 304 -2.07 26.96 -3.61
N MET A 305 -0.96 27.08 -2.86
CA MET A 305 -0.31 28.39 -2.63
C MET A 305 0.19 29.04 -3.93
N LYS A 306 0.68 28.26 -4.90
CA LYS A 306 1.04 28.77 -6.24
C LYS A 306 -0.18 29.26 -7.01
N GLN A 307 -1.27 28.52 -7.02
CA GLN A 307 -2.52 28.92 -7.71
C GLN A 307 -3.13 30.18 -7.09
N GLU A 308 -3.13 30.32 -5.77
CA GLU A 308 -3.64 31.51 -5.07
C GLU A 308 -2.73 32.74 -5.32
N GLN A 309 -1.41 32.55 -5.45
CA GLN A 309 -0.48 33.63 -5.81
C GLN A 309 -0.63 34.06 -7.26
N ASP A 310 -0.82 33.13 -8.20
CA ASP A 310 -1.05 33.43 -9.62
C ASP A 310 -2.39 34.12 -9.85
N HIS A 311 -3.46 33.73 -9.15
CA HIS A 311 -4.75 34.43 -9.19
C HIS A 311 -4.75 35.78 -8.46
N GLY A 312 -3.99 35.91 -7.37
CA GLY A 312 -3.81 37.20 -6.67
C GLY A 312 -3.03 38.22 -7.50
N SER A 313 -2.07 37.78 -8.30
CA SER A 313 -1.31 38.60 -9.24
C SER A 313 -2.15 39.11 -10.41
N LEU A 314 -3.10 38.33 -10.91
CA LEU A 314 -4.04 38.74 -11.98
C LEU A 314 -5.11 39.72 -11.50
N ALA A 315 -5.52 39.65 -10.25
CA ALA A 315 -6.51 40.59 -9.67
C ALA A 315 -5.89 42.00 -9.40
N GLY A 316 -4.57 42.08 -9.22
CA GLY A 316 -3.85 43.35 -9.03
C GLY A 316 -3.57 44.11 -10.32
N VAL A 317 -3.75 43.54 -11.49
CA VAL A 317 -3.48 44.15 -12.80
C VAL A 317 -4.73 44.85 -13.41
N ILE A 318 -5.91 44.61 -12.84
CA ILE A 318 -7.17 45.18 -13.34
C ILE A 318 -7.61 46.47 -12.57
N ALA A 319 -6.80 46.92 -11.59
CA ALA A 319 -7.09 48.09 -10.78
C ALA A 319 -6.09 49.26 -11.04
N HIS A 320 -5.90 49.64 -12.34
CA HIS A 320 -5.28 50.91 -12.72
C HIS A 320 -5.89 51.41 -14.03
#